data_5bf6e4cffe595865bedfb504e31008ba
#
_entry.id   5bf6e4cffe595865bedfb504e31008ba
#
_cell.length_a   1.000
_cell.length_b   1.000
_cell.length_c   1.000
_cell.angle_alpha   90.00
_cell.angle_beta   90.00
_cell.angle_gamma   90.00
#
_symmetry.space_group_name_H-M   'P 1'
#
loop_
_entity.id
_entity.type
_entity.pdbx_description
1 polymer ?
#
loop_
_entity_poly.entity_id
_entity_poly.type
_entity_poly.pdbx_seq_one_letter_code
_entity_poly.pdbx_strand_id
1 'polypeptide(L)'
;MVAALSPSRAADFMQCPLLYRFRVIDKLPSPQSAAAARGTLVHVVLERLFDLPSSERTIEAAAAMVEPQWQALLEGRPELAELVEETDPAAVASWFGDAVSLIERWFTLEDPTRLEPAERELYIETDLDGLTLRGYVDRLDIAPTGEIRVVDYKTGRSPSELFEGKALFQMKFYALMLWRLRGEVPRMLQLVYLANSEIVRYSPDEADLLAVERKLKALWHAIETAAQTGDWRPSKSRLCDWCDHRALCPEWGGTPPPLPEGAAALALDPRATAAVVPADD
;
A
#
# COMPACT_ATOMS: atom_id res chain seq x y z
N MET A 1 7.71 16.15 16.90
CA MET A 1 6.75 15.23 16.25
C MET A 1 6.73 15.56 14.76
N VAL A 2 6.89 14.59 13.91
CA VAL A 2 6.84 14.80 12.46
C VAL A 2 5.50 14.29 11.96
N ALA A 3 4.60 15.24 11.61
CA ALA A 3 3.31 14.94 11.02
C ALA A 3 3.52 14.17 9.69
N ALA A 4 2.96 12.98 9.53
CA ALA A 4 3.22 12.16 8.35
C ALA A 4 1.98 11.42 7.85
N LEU A 5 1.78 11.45 6.53
CA LEU A 5 0.68 10.81 5.85
C LEU A 5 1.21 9.89 4.72
N SER A 6 0.68 8.69 4.64
CA SER A 6 0.90 7.76 3.53
C SER A 6 -0.39 7.55 2.74
N PRO A 7 -0.33 7.00 1.50
CA PRO A 7 -1.53 6.71 0.72
C PRO A 7 -2.52 5.80 1.46
N SER A 8 -2.04 4.78 2.17
CA SER A 8 -2.89 3.87 2.94
C SER A 8 -3.59 4.56 4.11
N ARG A 9 -2.86 5.38 4.88
CA ARG A 9 -3.45 6.15 5.98
C ARG A 9 -4.47 7.17 5.48
N ALA A 10 -4.17 7.86 4.38
CA ALA A 10 -5.11 8.75 3.72
C ALA A 10 -6.38 8.01 3.28
N ALA A 11 -6.23 6.83 2.69
CA ALA A 11 -7.35 6.00 2.26
C ALA A 11 -8.19 5.51 3.45
N ASP A 12 -7.56 5.09 4.56
CA ASP A 12 -8.27 4.67 5.77
C ASP A 12 -9.15 5.78 6.33
N PHE A 13 -8.61 7.01 6.47
CA PHE A 13 -9.40 8.13 6.96
C PHE A 13 -10.52 8.53 6.00
N MET A 14 -10.24 8.59 4.71
CA MET A 14 -11.27 8.87 3.69
C MET A 14 -12.38 7.82 3.67
N GLN A 15 -12.05 6.57 3.96
CA GLN A 15 -13.03 5.50 4.05
C GLN A 15 -13.85 5.62 5.32
N CYS A 16 -13.20 5.82 6.47
CA CYS A 16 -13.84 5.90 7.77
C CYS A 16 -12.86 6.47 8.82
N PRO A 17 -13.11 7.63 9.44
CA PRO A 17 -12.27 8.16 10.52
C PRO A 17 -12.05 7.18 11.67
N LEU A 18 -13.07 6.39 12.02
CA LEU A 18 -12.93 5.37 13.08
C LEU A 18 -12.00 4.22 12.65
N LEU A 19 -11.98 3.84 11.36
CA LEU A 19 -11.02 2.86 10.85
C LEU A 19 -9.58 3.38 10.95
N TYR A 20 -9.36 4.64 10.60
CA TYR A 20 -8.07 5.30 10.79
C TYR A 20 -7.64 5.24 12.26
N ARG A 21 -8.53 5.58 13.20
CA ARG A 21 -8.27 5.48 14.63
C ARG A 21 -7.84 4.05 15.00
N PHE A 22 -8.62 3.05 14.65
CA PHE A 22 -8.35 1.66 14.99
C PHE A 22 -6.98 1.18 14.50
N ARG A 23 -6.61 1.55 13.29
CA ARG A 23 -5.34 1.12 12.69
C ARG A 23 -4.13 1.94 13.11
N VAL A 24 -4.30 3.24 13.30
CA VAL A 24 -3.19 4.17 13.50
C VAL A 24 -2.95 4.51 14.96
N ILE A 25 -4.03 4.73 15.72
CA ILE A 25 -3.98 5.16 17.12
C ILE A 25 -4.05 3.96 18.04
N ASP A 26 -5.12 3.18 17.94
CA ASP A 26 -5.36 2.02 18.78
C ASP A 26 -4.46 0.84 18.38
N LYS A 27 -3.88 0.86 17.16
CA LYS A 27 -3.01 -0.19 16.57
C LYS A 27 -3.62 -1.60 16.70
N LEU A 28 -4.95 -1.68 16.50
CA LEU A 28 -5.65 -2.95 16.56
C LEU A 28 -5.14 -3.89 15.46
N PRO A 29 -4.91 -5.17 15.78
CA PRO A 29 -4.45 -6.12 14.80
C PRO A 29 -5.49 -6.28 13.69
N SER A 30 -5.05 -6.22 12.45
CA SER A 30 -5.84 -6.64 11.29
C SER A 30 -5.39 -8.05 10.91
N PRO A 31 -6.32 -8.98 10.74
CA PRO A 31 -5.97 -10.33 10.32
C PRO A 31 -5.20 -10.27 9.00
N GLN A 32 -4.05 -10.89 8.97
CA GLN A 32 -3.34 -11.10 7.72
C GLN A 32 -4.04 -12.23 6.97
N SER A 33 -4.07 -12.14 5.65
CA SER A 33 -4.65 -13.20 4.83
C SER A 33 -3.58 -13.86 3.96
N ALA A 34 -3.77 -15.13 3.66
CA ALA A 34 -2.92 -15.86 2.72
C ALA A 34 -2.84 -15.15 1.35
N ALA A 35 -3.92 -14.48 0.93
CA ALA A 35 -3.94 -13.66 -0.29
C ALA A 35 -3.04 -12.43 -0.19
N ALA A 36 -3.01 -11.74 0.94
CA ALA A 36 -2.13 -10.59 1.16
C ALA A 36 -0.66 -11.02 1.25
N ALA A 37 -0.37 -12.13 1.93
CA ALA A 37 0.96 -12.73 1.99
C ALA A 37 1.47 -13.11 0.59
N ARG A 38 0.61 -13.74 -0.24
CA ARG A 38 0.91 -14.04 -1.63
C ARG A 38 1.19 -12.78 -2.46
N GLY A 39 0.41 -11.72 -2.23
CA GLY A 39 0.66 -10.42 -2.86
C GLY A 39 2.05 -9.89 -2.56
N THR A 40 2.45 -9.89 -1.28
CA THR A 40 3.80 -9.50 -0.87
C THR A 40 4.89 -10.35 -1.54
N LEU A 41 4.71 -11.68 -1.59
CA LEU A 41 5.65 -12.58 -2.25
C LEU A 41 5.81 -12.26 -3.73
N VAL A 42 4.70 -12.04 -4.45
CA VAL A 42 4.73 -11.69 -5.88
C VAL A 42 5.48 -10.38 -6.10
N HIS A 43 5.25 -9.34 -5.30
CA HIS A 43 5.99 -8.07 -5.40
C HIS A 43 7.49 -8.28 -5.22
N VAL A 44 7.90 -9.06 -4.21
CA VAL A 44 9.33 -9.36 -3.96
C VAL A 44 9.94 -10.10 -5.14
N VAL A 45 9.24 -11.09 -5.72
CA VAL A 45 9.75 -11.82 -6.90
C VAL A 45 9.89 -10.89 -8.09
N LEU A 46 8.90 -10.03 -8.37
CA LEU A 46 8.97 -9.07 -9.48
C LEU A 46 10.08 -8.03 -9.27
N GLU A 47 10.32 -7.59 -8.03
CA GLU A 47 11.44 -6.73 -7.68
C GLU A 47 12.78 -7.42 -7.96
N ARG A 48 12.98 -8.65 -7.44
CA ARG A 48 14.23 -9.39 -7.51
C ARG A 48 14.54 -9.93 -8.90
N LEU A 49 13.55 -10.14 -9.74
CA LEU A 49 13.74 -10.54 -11.12
C LEU A 49 14.64 -9.56 -11.89
N PHE A 50 14.55 -8.27 -11.57
CA PHE A 50 15.39 -7.23 -12.18
C PHE A 50 16.84 -7.20 -11.67
N ASP A 51 17.20 -8.01 -10.67
CA ASP A 51 18.59 -8.23 -10.27
C ASP A 51 19.33 -9.12 -11.29
N LEU A 52 18.58 -9.89 -12.09
CA LEU A 52 19.14 -10.72 -13.15
C LEU A 52 19.49 -9.88 -14.38
N PRO A 53 20.50 -10.31 -15.17
CA PRO A 53 20.71 -9.78 -16.51
C PRO A 53 19.44 -9.89 -17.36
N SER A 54 19.19 -8.94 -18.26
CA SER A 54 17.94 -8.87 -19.01
C SER A 54 17.63 -10.18 -19.78
N SER A 55 18.64 -10.87 -20.33
CA SER A 55 18.48 -12.13 -21.03
C SER A 55 18.05 -13.33 -20.15
N GLU A 56 18.20 -13.19 -18.82
CA GLU A 56 17.87 -14.23 -17.84
C GLU A 56 16.52 -14.01 -17.15
N ARG A 57 15.85 -12.91 -17.44
CA ARG A 57 14.55 -12.56 -16.85
C ARG A 57 13.42 -13.34 -17.55
N THR A 58 13.37 -14.64 -17.25
CA THR A 58 12.39 -15.57 -17.85
C THR A 58 11.32 -15.99 -16.84
N ILE A 59 10.23 -16.58 -17.32
CA ILE A 59 9.16 -17.13 -16.46
C ILE A 59 9.73 -18.18 -15.53
N GLU A 60 10.59 -19.07 -16.05
CA GLU A 60 11.22 -20.14 -15.27
C GLU A 60 12.12 -19.60 -14.18
N ALA A 61 12.88 -18.54 -14.45
CA ALA A 61 13.72 -17.87 -13.46
C ALA A 61 12.86 -17.22 -12.36
N ALA A 62 11.79 -16.53 -12.74
CA ALA A 62 10.87 -15.92 -11.78
C ALA A 62 10.14 -16.96 -10.92
N ALA A 63 9.67 -18.07 -11.52
CA ALA A 63 9.02 -19.16 -10.79
C ALA A 63 9.99 -19.84 -9.81
N ALA A 64 11.25 -20.02 -10.19
CA ALA A 64 12.27 -20.57 -9.32
C ALA A 64 12.62 -19.68 -8.12
N MET A 65 12.29 -18.39 -8.17
CA MET A 65 12.49 -17.45 -7.05
C MET A 65 11.39 -17.55 -5.98
N VAL A 66 10.21 -18.11 -6.28
CA VAL A 66 9.02 -18.02 -5.40
C VAL A 66 9.29 -18.64 -4.03
N GLU A 67 9.74 -19.90 -3.96
CA GLU A 67 10.01 -20.55 -2.69
C GLU A 67 11.19 -19.91 -1.92
N PRO A 68 12.35 -19.64 -2.55
CA PRO A 68 13.45 -18.94 -1.86
C PRO A 68 13.04 -17.57 -1.31
N GLN A 69 12.27 -16.78 -2.05
CA GLN A 69 11.80 -15.47 -1.57
C GLN A 69 10.77 -15.59 -0.45
N TRP A 70 9.94 -16.66 -0.47
CA TRP A 70 9.07 -16.96 0.65
C TRP A 70 9.85 -17.26 1.93
N GLN A 71 10.87 -18.09 1.84
CA GLN A 71 11.74 -18.39 3.01
C GLN A 71 12.43 -17.12 3.56
N ALA A 72 12.93 -16.26 2.67
CA ALA A 72 13.51 -14.98 3.07
C ALA A 72 12.48 -14.04 3.74
N LEU A 73 11.24 -14.03 3.29
CA LEU A 73 10.15 -13.29 3.95
C LEU A 73 9.86 -13.82 5.35
N LEU A 74 9.88 -15.14 5.55
CA LEU A 74 9.66 -15.77 6.86
C LEU A 74 10.76 -15.48 7.87
N GLU A 75 12.00 -15.25 7.43
CA GLU A 75 13.09 -14.83 8.33
C GLU A 75 12.77 -13.48 9.01
N GLY A 76 12.16 -12.54 8.30
CA GLY A 76 11.78 -11.24 8.82
C GLY A 76 10.37 -11.18 9.42
N ARG A 77 9.49 -12.11 9.04
CA ARG A 77 8.06 -12.12 9.37
C ARG A 77 7.57 -13.56 9.59
N PRO A 78 8.02 -14.22 10.65
CA PRO A 78 7.71 -15.64 10.92
C PRO A 78 6.20 -15.90 11.10
N GLU A 79 5.45 -14.90 11.51
CA GLU A 79 3.98 -14.99 11.66
C GLU A 79 3.26 -15.31 10.33
N LEU A 80 3.89 -15.07 9.19
CA LEU A 80 3.30 -15.40 7.88
C LEU A 80 3.24 -16.92 7.64
N ALA A 81 4.07 -17.70 8.31
CA ALA A 81 4.04 -19.17 8.17
C ALA A 81 2.67 -19.72 8.53
N GLU A 82 2.05 -19.24 9.61
CA GLU A 82 0.73 -19.68 10.09
C GLU A 82 -0.38 -19.52 9.05
N LEU A 83 -0.20 -18.63 8.06
CA LEU A 83 -1.19 -18.38 6.99
C LEU A 83 -1.14 -19.43 5.86
N VAL A 84 -0.03 -20.15 5.74
CA VAL A 84 0.25 -21.04 4.61
C VAL A 84 0.59 -22.46 5.10
N GLU A 85 1.07 -22.61 6.33
CA GLU A 85 1.33 -23.91 6.97
C GLU A 85 0.02 -24.62 7.36
N GLU A 86 -0.82 -24.88 6.36
CA GLU A 86 -1.88 -25.85 6.53
C GLU A 86 -1.28 -27.26 6.61
N THR A 87 -1.96 -28.14 7.34
CA THR A 87 -1.59 -29.56 7.45
C THR A 87 -1.72 -30.34 6.14
N ASP A 88 -2.25 -29.71 5.09
CA ASP A 88 -2.41 -30.26 3.74
C ASP A 88 -1.34 -29.75 2.77
N PRO A 89 -0.34 -30.59 2.41
CA PRO A 89 0.68 -30.23 1.44
C PRO A 89 0.13 -29.81 0.05
N ALA A 90 -1.06 -30.30 -0.32
CA ALA A 90 -1.68 -29.93 -1.59
C ALA A 90 -2.19 -28.47 -1.56
N ALA A 91 -2.71 -28.00 -0.43
CA ALA A 91 -3.11 -26.61 -0.25
C ALA A 91 -1.91 -25.67 -0.32
N VAL A 92 -0.79 -26.03 0.30
CA VAL A 92 0.48 -25.28 0.24
C VAL A 92 0.99 -25.21 -1.19
N ALA A 93 1.03 -26.34 -1.92
CA ALA A 93 1.45 -26.37 -3.31
C ALA A 93 0.54 -25.53 -4.22
N SER A 94 -0.78 -25.55 -3.97
CA SER A 94 -1.74 -24.70 -4.69
C SER A 94 -1.50 -23.21 -4.44
N TRP A 95 -1.19 -22.82 -3.20
CA TRP A 95 -0.91 -21.43 -2.86
C TRP A 95 0.33 -20.88 -3.58
N PHE A 96 1.42 -21.66 -3.67
CA PHE A 96 2.60 -21.33 -4.47
C PHE A 96 2.28 -21.32 -5.97
N GLY A 97 1.50 -22.28 -6.46
CA GLY A 97 1.04 -22.32 -7.84
C GLY A 97 0.24 -21.08 -8.25
N ASP A 98 -0.57 -20.56 -7.34
CA ASP A 98 -1.29 -19.29 -7.54
C ASP A 98 -0.32 -18.10 -7.65
N ALA A 99 0.75 -18.07 -6.85
CA ALA A 99 1.76 -17.00 -6.94
C ALA A 99 2.48 -17.06 -8.32
N VAL A 100 2.89 -18.25 -8.74
CA VAL A 100 3.49 -18.48 -10.07
C VAL A 100 2.54 -18.03 -11.17
N SER A 101 1.25 -18.39 -11.08
CA SER A 101 0.24 -18.00 -12.08
C SER A 101 0.05 -16.49 -12.19
N LEU A 102 0.18 -15.73 -11.10
CA LEU A 102 0.15 -14.27 -11.13
C LEU A 102 1.38 -13.70 -11.83
N ILE A 103 2.56 -14.30 -11.60
CA ILE A 103 3.81 -13.92 -12.25
C ILE A 103 3.74 -14.21 -13.75
N GLU A 104 3.28 -15.41 -14.16
CA GLU A 104 3.08 -15.78 -15.57
C GLU A 104 2.18 -14.78 -16.30
N ARG A 105 1.09 -14.34 -15.65
CA ARG A 105 0.21 -13.32 -16.22
C ARG A 105 0.91 -11.97 -16.39
N TRP A 106 1.82 -11.60 -15.47
CA TRP A 106 2.61 -10.39 -15.65
C TRP A 106 3.47 -10.45 -16.91
N PHE A 107 4.10 -11.59 -17.22
CA PHE A 107 4.86 -11.79 -18.46
C PHE A 107 4.02 -11.67 -19.74
N THR A 108 2.69 -11.83 -19.65
CA THR A 108 1.80 -11.55 -20.79
C THR A 108 1.55 -10.06 -21.01
N LEU A 109 1.81 -9.24 -20.00
CA LEU A 109 1.55 -7.79 -20.00
C LEU A 109 2.80 -6.96 -20.27
N GLU A 110 3.95 -7.42 -19.79
CA GLU A 110 5.23 -6.74 -19.90
C GLU A 110 6.35 -7.73 -20.26
N ASP A 111 7.32 -7.26 -21.01
CA ASP A 111 8.54 -8.00 -21.35
C ASP A 111 9.71 -7.49 -20.50
N PRO A 112 10.10 -8.22 -19.43
CA PRO A 112 11.16 -7.75 -18.53
C PRO A 112 12.54 -7.71 -19.19
N THR A 113 12.74 -8.41 -20.31
CA THR A 113 14.02 -8.37 -21.04
C THR A 113 14.26 -7.00 -21.69
N ARG A 114 13.21 -6.20 -21.87
CA ARG A 114 13.22 -4.89 -22.51
C ARG A 114 13.01 -3.74 -21.51
N LEU A 115 12.92 -4.05 -20.22
CA LEU A 115 12.71 -3.09 -19.15
C LEU A 115 13.99 -2.94 -18.34
N GLU A 116 14.36 -1.71 -18.03
CA GLU A 116 15.41 -1.36 -17.07
C GLU A 116 14.82 -0.32 -16.10
N PRO A 117 14.21 -0.77 -14.99
CA PRO A 117 13.70 0.12 -13.96
C PRO A 117 14.80 1.03 -13.42
N ALA A 118 14.51 2.33 -13.32
CA ALA A 118 15.42 3.26 -12.65
C ALA A 118 15.47 3.00 -11.14
N GLU A 119 14.30 2.65 -10.56
CA GLU A 119 14.19 2.33 -9.13
C GLU A 119 13.11 1.25 -8.92
N ARG A 120 13.25 0.48 -7.84
CA ARG A 120 12.31 -0.55 -7.40
C ARG A 120 12.10 -0.42 -5.89
N GLU A 121 10.88 -0.65 -5.40
CA GLU A 121 10.51 -0.48 -3.97
C GLU A 121 11.07 0.84 -3.40
N LEU A 122 10.98 1.90 -4.23
CA LEU A 122 11.56 3.20 -3.92
C LEU A 122 10.82 3.86 -2.76
N TYR A 123 11.48 4.01 -1.61
CA TYR A 123 10.98 4.88 -0.55
C TYR A 123 11.11 6.34 -0.96
N ILE A 124 9.99 7.06 -0.92
CA ILE A 124 9.95 8.50 -1.16
C ILE A 124 9.36 9.21 0.05
N GLU A 125 9.92 10.37 0.36
CA GLU A 125 9.41 11.26 1.40
C GLU A 125 9.56 12.70 0.93
N THR A 126 8.53 13.53 1.13
CA THR A 126 8.57 14.95 0.77
C THR A 126 7.74 15.76 1.75
N ASP A 127 8.10 17.02 1.93
CA ASP A 127 7.33 17.97 2.73
C ASP A 127 6.24 18.66 1.88
N LEU A 128 5.07 18.80 2.46
CA LEU A 128 3.95 19.53 1.90
C LEU A 128 3.45 20.53 2.95
N ASP A 129 4.08 21.71 3.02
CA ASP A 129 3.75 22.77 3.96
C ASP A 129 3.73 22.31 5.44
N GLY A 130 4.74 21.54 5.84
CA GLY A 130 4.90 20.99 7.18
C GLY A 130 4.24 19.62 7.40
N LEU A 131 3.54 19.08 6.40
CA LEU A 131 3.06 17.71 6.37
C LEU A 131 4.02 16.82 5.59
N THR A 132 4.64 15.86 6.27
CA THR A 132 5.46 14.86 5.58
C THR A 132 4.57 13.86 4.83
N LEU A 133 4.71 13.79 3.51
CA LEU A 133 4.15 12.72 2.69
C LEU A 133 5.21 11.64 2.53
N ARG A 134 4.81 10.37 2.62
CA ARG A 134 5.74 9.25 2.46
C ARG A 134 5.07 8.02 1.85
N GLY A 135 5.85 7.19 1.18
CA GLY A 135 5.36 5.93 0.61
C GLY A 135 6.44 5.16 -0.13
N TYR A 136 6.06 4.02 -0.66
CA TYR A 136 6.89 3.16 -1.48
C TYR A 136 6.28 3.06 -2.87
N VAL A 137 7.11 3.22 -3.88
CA VAL A 137 6.75 3.05 -5.30
C VAL A 137 7.31 1.71 -5.75
N ASP A 138 6.46 0.80 -6.20
CA ASP A 138 6.89 -0.56 -6.57
C ASP A 138 7.95 -0.52 -7.68
N ARG A 139 7.71 0.30 -8.73
CA ARG A 139 8.69 0.50 -9.81
C ARG A 139 8.61 1.90 -10.39
N LEU A 140 9.78 2.49 -10.63
CA LEU A 140 9.94 3.75 -11.33
C LEU A 140 10.77 3.52 -12.60
N ASP A 141 10.19 3.84 -13.74
CA ASP A 141 10.89 3.81 -15.02
C ASP A 141 11.16 5.24 -15.48
N ILE A 142 12.36 5.47 -16.00
CA ILE A 142 12.76 6.76 -16.60
C ILE A 142 13.20 6.51 -18.03
N ALA A 143 12.51 7.13 -18.98
CA ALA A 143 12.88 7.04 -20.39
C ALA A 143 14.22 7.76 -20.65
N PRO A 144 14.96 7.42 -21.72
CA PRO A 144 16.19 8.16 -22.08
C PRO A 144 15.95 9.66 -22.30
N THR A 145 14.74 10.06 -22.60
CA THR A 145 14.28 11.45 -22.77
C THR A 145 13.92 12.14 -21.45
N GLY A 146 13.92 11.41 -20.32
CA GLY A 146 13.67 11.91 -18.97
C GLY A 146 12.25 11.63 -18.44
N GLU A 147 11.28 11.28 -19.30
CA GLU A 147 9.91 11.07 -18.85
C GLU A 147 9.79 9.93 -17.84
N ILE A 148 9.03 10.20 -16.78
CA ILE A 148 8.83 9.29 -15.65
C ILE A 148 7.55 8.49 -15.83
N ARG A 149 7.63 7.16 -15.64
CA ARG A 149 6.51 6.26 -15.46
C ARG A 149 6.53 5.69 -14.05
N VAL A 150 5.42 5.85 -13.31
CA VAL A 150 5.20 5.23 -12.01
C VAL A 150 4.39 3.97 -12.22
N VAL A 151 4.87 2.85 -11.75
CA VAL A 151 4.20 1.53 -11.89
C VAL A 151 3.90 0.97 -10.52
N ASP A 152 2.70 0.41 -10.36
CA ASP A 152 2.26 -0.26 -9.14
C ASP A 152 1.58 -1.58 -9.52
N TYR A 153 1.98 -2.65 -8.88
CA TYR A 153 1.46 -4.00 -9.12
C TYR A 153 0.28 -4.30 -8.20
N LYS A 154 -0.75 -4.87 -8.75
CA LYS A 154 -1.94 -5.31 -8.01
C LYS A 154 -2.18 -6.79 -8.26
N THR A 155 -2.04 -7.62 -7.24
CA THR A 155 -2.30 -9.07 -7.35
C THR A 155 -3.79 -9.42 -7.40
N GLY A 156 -4.67 -8.45 -7.08
CA GLY A 156 -6.12 -8.56 -7.27
C GLY A 156 -6.57 -8.29 -8.71
N ARG A 157 -7.89 -8.31 -8.90
CA ARG A 157 -8.54 -7.91 -10.17
C ARG A 157 -8.69 -6.40 -10.22
N SER A 158 -8.66 -5.85 -11.43
CA SER A 158 -9.00 -4.44 -11.66
C SER A 158 -10.42 -4.16 -11.12
N PRO A 159 -10.61 -3.03 -10.43
CA PRO A 159 -11.94 -2.60 -10.04
C PRO A 159 -12.76 -2.21 -11.28
N SER A 160 -14.08 -2.20 -11.16
CA SER A 160 -14.91 -1.55 -12.18
C SER A 160 -14.60 -0.05 -12.25
N GLU A 161 -14.87 0.59 -13.38
CA GLU A 161 -14.62 2.02 -13.64
C GLU A 161 -15.08 2.95 -12.49
N LEU A 162 -16.17 2.58 -11.81
CA LEU A 162 -16.70 3.33 -10.66
C LEU A 162 -15.77 3.32 -9.43
N PHE A 163 -14.83 2.39 -9.33
CA PHE A 163 -13.93 2.23 -8.18
C PHE A 163 -12.45 2.50 -8.51
N GLU A 164 -12.12 2.79 -9.78
CA GLU A 164 -10.75 3.14 -10.20
C GLU A 164 -10.20 4.36 -9.46
N GLY A 165 -11.08 5.27 -9.04
CA GLY A 165 -10.70 6.51 -8.34
C GLY A 165 -9.87 6.28 -7.06
N LYS A 166 -10.05 5.15 -6.35
CA LYS A 166 -9.23 4.83 -5.16
C LYS A 166 -7.81 4.41 -5.54
N ALA A 167 -7.68 3.54 -6.53
CA ALA A 167 -6.38 3.08 -7.00
C ALA A 167 -5.60 4.23 -7.65
N LEU A 168 -6.26 5.05 -8.46
CA LEU A 168 -5.68 6.26 -9.04
C LEU A 168 -5.31 7.29 -7.98
N PHE A 169 -6.01 7.37 -6.85
CA PHE A 169 -5.63 8.28 -5.77
C PHE A 169 -4.24 7.94 -5.22
N GLN A 170 -3.93 6.67 -4.97
CA GLN A 170 -2.60 6.23 -4.54
C GLN A 170 -1.53 6.64 -5.57
N MET A 171 -1.80 6.39 -6.84
CA MET A 171 -0.86 6.72 -7.93
C MET A 171 -0.65 8.24 -8.06
N LYS A 172 -1.72 9.02 -7.99
CA LYS A 172 -1.63 10.49 -8.00
C LYS A 172 -0.92 11.05 -6.76
N PHE A 173 -1.04 10.38 -5.62
CA PHE A 173 -0.28 10.71 -4.41
C PHE A 173 1.22 10.55 -4.65
N TYR A 174 1.66 9.43 -5.21
CA TYR A 174 3.07 9.21 -5.59
C TYR A 174 3.53 10.20 -6.67
N ALA A 175 2.70 10.47 -7.67
CA ALA A 175 3.01 11.45 -8.70
C ALA A 175 3.21 12.86 -8.13
N LEU A 176 2.39 13.28 -7.17
CA LEU A 176 2.55 14.56 -6.47
C LEU A 176 3.89 14.61 -5.72
N MET A 177 4.23 13.55 -4.99
CA MET A 177 5.50 13.48 -4.25
C MET A 177 6.70 13.58 -5.20
N LEU A 178 6.70 12.81 -6.29
CA LEU A 178 7.76 12.83 -7.31
C LEU A 178 7.88 14.20 -7.98
N TRP A 179 6.74 14.84 -8.30
CA TRP A 179 6.73 16.19 -8.85
C TRP A 179 7.37 17.20 -7.88
N ARG A 180 7.04 17.12 -6.58
CA ARG A 180 7.65 17.99 -5.56
C ARG A 180 9.14 17.72 -5.37
N LEU A 181 9.59 16.48 -5.51
CA LEU A 181 11.00 16.09 -5.35
C LEU A 181 11.86 16.39 -6.59
N ARG A 182 11.30 16.19 -7.80
CA ARG A 182 12.05 16.23 -9.06
C ARG A 182 11.72 17.43 -9.94
N GLY A 183 10.64 18.17 -9.65
CA GLY A 183 10.19 19.30 -10.45
C GLY A 183 9.45 18.93 -11.74
N GLU A 184 9.32 17.63 -12.05
CA GLU A 184 8.68 17.13 -13.26
C GLU A 184 7.45 16.29 -12.93
N VAL A 185 6.35 16.58 -13.65
CA VAL A 185 5.12 15.76 -13.54
C VAL A 185 5.36 14.41 -14.22
N PRO A 186 5.17 13.28 -13.54
CA PRO A 186 5.28 11.96 -14.17
C PRO A 186 4.38 11.85 -15.40
N ARG A 187 4.94 11.38 -16.50
CA ARG A 187 4.26 11.26 -17.79
C ARG A 187 3.15 10.22 -17.75
N MET A 188 3.33 9.17 -16.95
CA MET A 188 2.40 8.04 -16.90
C MET A 188 2.34 7.42 -15.50
N LEU A 189 1.13 7.11 -15.06
CA LEU A 189 0.82 6.26 -13.91
C LEU A 189 0.24 4.95 -14.44
N GLN A 190 0.81 3.82 -14.05
CA GLN A 190 0.43 2.51 -14.56
C GLN A 190 0.12 1.56 -13.41
N LEU A 191 -1.12 1.07 -13.35
CA LEU A 191 -1.55 0.00 -12.46
C LEU A 191 -1.59 -1.30 -13.25
N VAL A 192 -0.88 -2.32 -12.79
CA VAL A 192 -0.78 -3.62 -13.44
C VAL A 192 -1.54 -4.65 -12.61
N TYR A 193 -2.74 -5.02 -13.04
CA TYR A 193 -3.60 -5.98 -12.35
C TYR A 193 -3.33 -7.40 -12.84
N LEU A 194 -2.69 -8.20 -11.99
CA LEU A 194 -2.23 -9.54 -12.37
C LEU A 194 -3.36 -10.57 -12.43
N ALA A 195 -4.37 -10.47 -11.55
CA ALA A 195 -5.43 -11.49 -11.51
C ALA A 195 -6.29 -11.58 -12.77
N ASN A 196 -6.38 -10.52 -13.58
CA ASN A 196 -7.13 -10.50 -14.83
C ASN A 196 -6.33 -9.95 -16.02
N SER A 197 -5.01 -9.85 -15.86
CA SER A 197 -4.07 -9.40 -16.91
C SER A 197 -4.51 -8.07 -17.54
N GLU A 198 -4.76 -7.06 -16.72
CA GLU A 198 -5.22 -5.75 -17.16
C GLU A 198 -4.26 -4.64 -16.73
N ILE A 199 -4.08 -3.66 -17.61
CA ILE A 199 -3.29 -2.47 -17.31
C ILE A 199 -4.17 -1.24 -17.40
N VAL A 200 -4.27 -0.50 -16.29
CA VAL A 200 -4.89 0.83 -16.24
C VAL A 200 -3.79 1.88 -16.32
N ARG A 201 -3.92 2.80 -17.26
CA ARG A 201 -2.97 3.90 -17.48
C ARG A 201 -3.64 5.24 -17.30
N TYR A 202 -2.90 6.16 -16.70
CA TYR A 202 -3.35 7.54 -16.53
C TYR A 202 -2.17 8.50 -16.76
N SER A 203 -2.40 9.58 -17.49
CA SER A 203 -1.41 10.63 -17.71
C SER A 203 -1.84 11.87 -16.92
N PRO A 204 -1.25 12.12 -15.74
CA PRO A 204 -1.60 13.26 -14.92
C PRO A 204 -1.09 14.56 -15.52
N ASP A 205 -1.75 15.66 -15.20
CA ASP A 205 -1.25 17.00 -15.43
C ASP A 205 -1.05 17.75 -14.10
N GLU A 206 -0.53 18.97 -14.16
CA GLU A 206 -0.33 19.81 -12.97
C GLU A 206 -1.65 20.12 -12.26
N ALA A 207 -2.75 20.30 -13.00
CA ALA A 207 -4.04 20.60 -12.40
C ALA A 207 -4.57 19.44 -11.57
N ASP A 208 -4.36 18.21 -12.06
CA ASP A 208 -4.63 16.97 -11.31
C ASP A 208 -3.85 16.91 -10.00
N LEU A 209 -2.55 17.18 -10.05
CA LEU A 209 -1.67 17.08 -8.89
C LEU A 209 -1.95 18.20 -7.87
N LEU A 210 -2.26 19.40 -8.32
CA LEU A 210 -2.73 20.49 -7.46
C LEU A 210 -4.09 20.17 -6.81
N ALA A 211 -4.97 19.45 -7.51
CA ALA A 211 -6.23 19.00 -6.92
C ALA A 211 -6.00 17.95 -5.82
N VAL A 212 -5.07 17.02 -6.04
CA VAL A 212 -4.65 16.04 -5.02
C VAL A 212 -4.02 16.75 -3.82
N GLU A 213 -3.14 17.71 -4.04
CA GLU A 213 -2.53 18.50 -2.98
C GLU A 213 -3.58 19.18 -2.09
N ARG A 214 -4.55 19.89 -2.70
CA ARG A 214 -5.66 20.51 -1.94
C ARG A 214 -6.45 19.47 -1.15
N LYS A 215 -6.70 18.30 -1.74
CA LYS A 215 -7.40 17.20 -1.07
C LYS A 215 -6.61 16.68 0.12
N LEU A 216 -5.30 16.50 0.00
CA LEU A 216 -4.44 16.02 1.07
C LEU A 216 -4.36 17.03 2.23
N LYS A 217 -4.25 18.32 1.94
CA LYS A 217 -4.27 19.39 2.96
C LYS A 217 -5.61 19.42 3.71
N ALA A 218 -6.72 19.32 3.00
CA ALA A 218 -8.05 19.26 3.62
C ALA A 218 -8.24 18.00 4.46
N LEU A 219 -7.76 16.84 3.97
CA LEU A 219 -7.79 15.58 4.69
C LEU A 219 -6.96 15.66 5.97
N TRP A 220 -5.75 16.22 5.87
CA TRP A 220 -4.88 16.38 7.02
C TRP A 220 -5.51 17.28 8.10
N HIS A 221 -6.07 18.41 7.70
CA HIS A 221 -6.80 19.29 8.62
C HIS A 221 -7.97 18.56 9.33
N ALA A 222 -8.68 17.69 8.61
CA ALA A 222 -9.73 16.87 9.22
C ALA A 222 -9.18 15.85 10.23
N ILE A 223 -8.01 15.23 9.93
CA ILE A 223 -7.30 14.34 10.87
C ILE A 223 -6.87 15.12 12.13
N GLU A 224 -6.28 16.31 11.97
CA GLU A 224 -5.88 17.17 13.10
C GLU A 224 -7.08 17.55 13.97
N THR A 225 -8.19 17.91 13.34
CA THR A 225 -9.44 18.23 14.07
C THR A 225 -9.96 17.04 14.86
N ALA A 226 -9.99 15.85 14.23
CA ALA A 226 -10.39 14.61 14.91
C ALA A 226 -9.43 14.26 16.06
N ALA A 227 -8.13 14.47 15.87
CA ALA A 227 -7.11 14.23 16.89
C ALA A 227 -7.28 15.17 18.11
N GLN A 228 -7.59 16.46 17.87
CA GLN A 228 -7.79 17.47 18.91
C GLN A 228 -9.09 17.26 19.69
N THR A 229 -10.15 16.89 18.99
CA THR A 229 -11.48 16.73 19.60
C THR A 229 -11.75 15.34 20.15
N GLY A 230 -10.95 14.33 19.74
CA GLY A 230 -11.23 12.92 20.03
C GLY A 230 -12.42 12.35 19.26
N ASP A 231 -12.97 13.10 18.29
CA ASP A 231 -14.16 12.72 17.52
C ASP A 231 -13.80 11.90 16.27
N TRP A 232 -13.78 10.60 16.42
CA TRP A 232 -13.49 9.63 15.35
C TRP A 232 -14.77 8.96 14.87
N ARG A 233 -15.63 9.70 14.17
CA ARG A 233 -16.95 9.20 13.76
C ARG A 233 -16.85 8.07 12.72
N PRO A 234 -17.63 6.98 12.90
CA PRO A 234 -17.73 5.96 11.86
C PRO A 234 -18.42 6.53 10.62
N SER A 235 -17.99 6.05 9.45
CA SER A 235 -18.61 6.36 8.17
C SER A 235 -19.14 5.07 7.55
N LYS A 236 -20.46 4.89 7.61
CA LYS A 236 -21.12 3.68 7.10
C LYS A 236 -21.06 3.59 5.59
N SER A 237 -20.59 2.48 5.09
CA SER A 237 -20.50 2.21 3.64
C SER A 237 -20.66 0.71 3.36
N ARG A 238 -20.72 0.33 2.07
CA ARG A 238 -20.70 -1.07 1.66
C ARG A 238 -19.44 -1.81 2.09
N LEU A 239 -18.34 -1.11 2.37
CA LEU A 239 -17.09 -1.72 2.82
C LEU A 239 -17.11 -2.17 4.29
N CYS A 240 -18.17 -1.82 5.05
CA CYS A 240 -18.32 -2.26 6.42
C CYS A 240 -18.49 -3.79 6.55
N ASP A 241 -18.97 -4.46 5.50
CA ASP A 241 -19.13 -5.94 5.51
C ASP A 241 -17.77 -6.66 5.50
N TRP A 242 -16.71 -5.98 5.06
CA TRP A 242 -15.32 -6.47 5.05
C TRP A 242 -14.41 -5.76 6.07
N CYS A 243 -15.00 -5.06 7.06
CA CYS A 243 -14.23 -4.35 8.07
C CYS A 243 -13.86 -5.29 9.22
N ASP A 244 -12.57 -5.54 9.42
CA ASP A 244 -12.05 -6.40 10.50
C ASP A 244 -12.47 -5.92 11.88
N HIS A 245 -12.75 -4.63 12.03
CA HIS A 245 -13.10 -4.01 13.32
C HIS A 245 -14.61 -3.76 13.50
N ARG A 246 -15.45 -4.41 12.68
CA ARG A 246 -16.92 -4.23 12.71
C ARG A 246 -17.51 -4.48 14.09
N ALA A 247 -17.00 -5.48 14.81
CA ALA A 247 -17.47 -5.83 16.14
C ALA A 247 -17.26 -4.71 17.20
N LEU A 248 -16.31 -3.80 16.98
CA LEU A 248 -16.03 -2.67 17.85
C LEU A 248 -16.71 -1.38 17.38
N CYS A 249 -17.40 -1.40 16.24
CA CYS A 249 -17.98 -0.22 15.63
C CYS A 249 -19.36 0.12 16.21
N PRO A 250 -19.61 1.36 16.67
CA PRO A 250 -20.91 1.79 17.19
C PRO A 250 -22.07 1.65 16.20
N GLU A 251 -21.82 1.79 14.89
CA GLU A 251 -22.81 1.59 13.83
C GLU A 251 -23.36 0.16 13.80
N TRP A 252 -22.67 -0.77 14.43
CA TRP A 252 -23.02 -2.20 14.52
C TRP A 252 -23.21 -2.65 15.97
N GLY A 253 -23.41 -1.70 16.90
CA GLY A 253 -23.66 -1.99 18.31
C GLY A 253 -22.40 -2.31 19.13
N GLY A 254 -21.21 -2.16 18.54
CA GLY A 254 -19.93 -2.33 19.23
C GLY A 254 -19.52 -1.10 20.05
N THR A 255 -18.49 -1.28 20.87
CA THR A 255 -17.89 -0.21 21.67
C THR A 255 -16.41 -0.12 21.36
N PRO A 256 -15.93 1.01 20.81
CA PRO A 256 -14.50 1.22 20.60
C PRO A 256 -13.74 1.16 21.93
N PRO A 257 -12.47 0.74 21.95
CA PRO A 257 -11.64 0.85 23.14
C PRO A 257 -11.54 2.32 23.61
N PRO A 258 -11.25 2.60 24.88
CA PRO A 258 -10.92 3.95 25.32
C PRO A 258 -9.77 4.52 24.47
N LEU A 259 -9.79 5.84 24.21
CA LEU A 259 -8.66 6.49 23.55
C LEU A 259 -7.41 6.33 24.42
N PRO A 260 -6.28 5.87 23.86
CA PRO A 260 -5.05 5.76 24.62
C PRO A 260 -4.52 7.17 25.00
N GLU A 261 -3.73 7.22 26.06
CA GLU A 261 -2.99 8.43 26.40
C GLU A 261 -2.09 8.83 25.22
N GLY A 262 -2.05 10.13 24.92
CA GLY A 262 -1.30 10.61 23.75
C GLY A 262 -1.94 10.31 22.38
N ALA A 263 -3.21 9.91 22.32
CA ALA A 263 -3.93 9.58 21.08
C ALA A 263 -3.78 10.64 19.98
N ALA A 264 -3.81 11.93 20.35
CA ALA A 264 -3.61 13.01 19.39
C ALA A 264 -2.21 12.97 18.74
N ALA A 265 -1.16 12.71 19.52
CA ALA A 265 0.20 12.58 19.02
C ALA A 265 0.33 11.34 18.10
N LEU A 266 -0.24 10.20 18.50
CA LEU A 266 -0.26 8.96 17.72
C LEU A 266 -0.99 9.14 16.38
N ALA A 267 -2.06 9.93 16.35
CA ALA A 267 -2.80 10.22 15.13
C ALA A 267 -1.96 10.98 14.10
N LEU A 268 -1.12 11.90 14.57
CA LEU A 268 -0.34 12.78 13.71
C LEU A 268 1.04 12.21 13.37
N ASP A 269 1.71 11.56 14.34
CA ASP A 269 3.02 10.94 14.13
C ASP A 269 2.94 9.42 14.31
N PRO A 270 3.00 8.65 13.23
CA PRO A 270 2.93 7.18 13.30
C PRO A 270 4.15 6.53 13.96
N ARG A 271 5.22 7.29 14.17
CA ARG A 271 6.43 6.84 14.89
C ARG A 271 6.35 7.14 16.40
N ALA A 272 5.36 7.93 16.83
CA ALA A 272 5.12 8.12 18.23
C ALA A 272 4.77 6.77 18.87
N THR A 273 5.56 6.35 19.83
CA THR A 273 5.20 5.26 20.75
C THR A 273 4.33 5.85 21.84
N ALA A 274 3.29 5.12 22.26
CA ALA A 274 2.61 5.47 23.51
C ALA A 274 3.69 5.58 24.60
N ALA A 275 3.69 6.69 25.33
CA ALA A 275 4.60 6.85 26.45
C ALA A 275 4.38 5.64 27.39
N VAL A 276 5.42 4.86 27.59
CA VAL A 276 5.44 3.82 28.63
C VAL A 276 5.39 4.60 29.93
N VAL A 277 4.24 4.65 30.57
CA VAL A 277 4.14 5.15 31.95
C VAL A 277 5.00 4.20 32.77
N PRO A 278 6.07 4.67 33.45
CA PRO A 278 6.75 3.84 34.43
C PRO A 278 5.70 3.45 35.46
N ALA A 279 5.57 2.17 35.74
CA ALA A 279 4.82 1.73 36.90
C ALA A 279 5.54 2.35 38.12
N ASP A 280 4.88 3.30 38.77
CA ASP A 280 5.31 3.76 40.10
C ASP A 280 5.28 2.55 41.04
N ASP A 281 6.44 2.25 41.65
CA ASP A 281 6.61 1.27 42.72
C ASP A 281 5.78 1.60 43.99
#